data_51c5090accd84043cfa63d2410f60c22
#
_entry.id   51c5090accd84043cfa63d2410f60c22
#
_cell.length_a   1.000
_cell.length_b   1.000
_cell.length_c   1.000
_cell.angle_alpha   90.00
_cell.angle_beta   90.00
_cell.angle_gamma   90.00
#
_symmetry.space_group_name_H-M   'P 1'
#
loop_
_entity.id
_entity.type
_entity.pdbx_description
1 polymer ?
#
loop_
_entity_poly.entity_id
_entity_poly.type
_entity_poly.pdbx_seq_one_letter_code
_entity_poly.pdbx_strand_id
1 'polypeptide(L)'
;LGLKEIPELIKGVRGTSNEDHTTENLVKGILRAIYDLYVNKDGTIRYDMTEMPITAFRPREIFTSIEKLKELGYKKDIYGNELENEEQLVEIMPSDIILPACTESPDEGADLVFTRVANFIDDLLVNFYKSERFYNIKTREDLVGHLVIGLAPHTSAAIIGRIIGFSRTQCCFAHPMWHAAQRRDCEGDENTVMLLMDALINFSR
;
A
#
# COMPACT_ATOMS: atom_id res chain seq x y z
N LEU A 1 -9.96 -21.77 11.49
CA LEU A 1 -10.45 -20.40 11.33
C LEU A 1 -11.76 -20.12 12.09
N GLY A 2 -12.47 -21.16 12.55
CA GLY A 2 -13.70 -21.01 13.33
C GLY A 2 -14.89 -20.41 12.54
N LEU A 3 -14.86 -20.50 11.23
CA LEU A 3 -15.92 -20.03 10.37
C LEU A 3 -17.20 -20.85 10.54
N LYS A 4 -18.36 -20.18 10.58
CA LYS A 4 -19.66 -20.83 10.60
C LYS A 4 -20.11 -21.25 9.18
N GLU A 5 -19.70 -20.49 8.18
CA GLU A 5 -20.03 -20.68 6.77
C GLU A 5 -18.75 -20.57 5.94
N ILE A 6 -18.72 -21.27 4.80
CA ILE A 6 -17.62 -21.16 3.84
C ILE A 6 -17.92 -19.98 2.93
N PRO A 7 -16.95 -19.08 2.67
CA PRO A 7 -17.13 -17.98 1.71
C PRO A 7 -17.53 -18.51 0.32
N GLU A 8 -18.44 -17.82 -0.36
CA GLU A 8 -18.93 -18.23 -1.69
C GLU A 8 -17.82 -18.29 -2.73
N LEU A 9 -16.84 -17.39 -2.65
CA LEU A 9 -15.73 -17.29 -3.59
C LEU A 9 -14.38 -17.40 -2.90
N ILE A 10 -13.72 -18.54 -3.10
CA ILE A 10 -12.36 -18.78 -2.64
C ILE A 10 -11.39 -18.52 -3.78
N LYS A 11 -10.53 -17.51 -3.61
CA LYS A 11 -9.49 -17.16 -4.57
C LYS A 11 -8.19 -17.86 -4.21
N GLY A 12 -7.87 -18.92 -4.90
CA GLY A 12 -6.58 -19.61 -4.81
C GLY A 12 -5.64 -19.15 -5.92
N VAL A 13 -4.34 -19.28 -5.69
CA VAL A 13 -3.30 -18.96 -6.67
C VAL A 13 -2.58 -20.24 -7.08
N ARG A 14 -2.45 -20.42 -8.39
CA ARG A 14 -1.44 -21.32 -8.96
C ARG A 14 -0.27 -20.46 -9.39
N GLY A 15 0.93 -20.91 -9.14
CA GLY A 15 2.12 -20.36 -9.73
C GLY A 15 1.98 -20.31 -11.26
N THR A 16 2.50 -19.26 -11.88
CA THR A 16 1.97 -18.81 -13.16
C THR A 16 2.72 -19.29 -14.38
N SER A 17 3.93 -19.81 -14.25
CA SER A 17 4.78 -20.02 -15.40
C SER A 17 5.77 -21.17 -15.31
N ASN A 18 5.73 -21.95 -14.25
CA ASN A 18 6.69 -23.03 -14.04
C ASN A 18 5.98 -24.31 -13.62
N GLU A 19 6.34 -25.44 -14.20
CA GLU A 19 5.79 -26.75 -13.88
C GLU A 19 6.02 -27.17 -12.42
N ASP A 20 7.01 -26.57 -11.77
CA ASP A 20 7.39 -26.84 -10.38
C ASP A 20 6.56 -26.07 -9.33
N HIS A 21 5.62 -25.24 -9.74
CA HIS A 21 4.82 -24.45 -8.81
C HIS A 21 3.79 -25.30 -8.08
N THR A 22 3.92 -25.34 -6.77
CA THR A 22 2.91 -25.91 -5.89
C THR A 22 1.68 -25.02 -5.81
N THR A 23 0.51 -25.62 -5.71
CA THR A 23 -0.73 -24.88 -5.43
C THR A 23 -0.63 -24.21 -4.06
N GLU A 24 -1.14 -22.98 -3.97
CA GLU A 24 -1.20 -22.26 -2.72
C GLU A 24 -2.06 -22.99 -1.67
N ASN A 25 -1.73 -22.81 -0.39
CA ASN A 25 -2.53 -23.36 0.70
C ASN A 25 -3.94 -22.73 0.70
N LEU A 26 -4.96 -23.58 0.83
CA LEU A 26 -6.36 -23.18 0.82
C LEU A 26 -6.71 -22.11 1.89
N VAL A 27 -6.02 -22.12 3.03
CA VAL A 27 -6.21 -21.13 4.11
C VAL A 27 -6.02 -19.69 3.59
N LYS A 28 -5.03 -19.47 2.74
CA LYS A 28 -4.79 -18.15 2.13
C LYS A 28 -5.95 -17.70 1.26
N GLY A 29 -6.46 -18.60 0.41
CA GLY A 29 -7.62 -18.32 -0.44
C GLY A 29 -8.89 -18.03 0.35
N ILE A 30 -9.15 -18.78 1.41
CA ILE A 30 -10.30 -18.56 2.31
C ILE A 30 -10.19 -17.19 3.00
N LEU A 31 -9.03 -16.86 3.54
CA LEU A 31 -8.84 -15.56 4.20
C LEU A 31 -9.00 -14.40 3.22
N ARG A 32 -8.47 -14.49 1.99
CA ARG A 32 -8.70 -13.46 0.97
C ARG A 32 -10.17 -13.29 0.63
N ALA A 33 -10.92 -14.39 0.54
CA ALA A 33 -12.35 -14.34 0.27
C ALA A 33 -13.14 -13.68 1.41
N ILE A 34 -12.76 -13.91 2.67
CA ILE A 34 -13.38 -13.26 3.84
C ILE A 34 -13.23 -11.73 3.78
N TYR A 35 -12.07 -11.25 3.33
CA TYR A 35 -11.78 -9.83 3.21
C TYR A 35 -12.12 -9.24 1.84
N ASP A 36 -12.76 -10.00 0.95
CA ASP A 36 -13.10 -9.61 -0.42
C ASP A 36 -11.90 -9.00 -1.17
N LEU A 37 -10.80 -9.73 -1.21
CA LEU A 37 -9.55 -9.29 -1.81
C LEU A 37 -9.27 -9.99 -3.14
N TYR A 38 -8.92 -9.20 -4.15
CA TYR A 38 -8.40 -9.70 -5.42
C TYR A 38 -6.93 -10.06 -5.27
N VAL A 39 -6.56 -11.22 -5.79
CA VAL A 39 -5.19 -11.72 -5.79
C VAL A 39 -4.63 -11.76 -7.20
N ASN A 40 -3.41 -11.28 -7.36
CA ASN A 40 -2.65 -11.42 -8.60
C ASN A 40 -2.12 -12.85 -8.76
N LYS A 41 -1.69 -13.19 -9.96
CA LYS A 41 -1.15 -14.51 -10.26
C LYS A 41 0.05 -14.91 -9.42
N ASP A 42 0.82 -13.93 -8.94
CA ASP A 42 1.97 -14.11 -8.06
C ASP A 42 1.61 -14.23 -6.56
N GLY A 43 0.34 -14.22 -6.22
CA GLY A 43 -0.14 -14.35 -4.84
C GLY A 43 -0.24 -13.06 -4.05
N THR A 44 0.15 -11.93 -4.62
CA THR A 44 0.09 -10.62 -3.96
C THR A 44 -1.20 -9.87 -4.28
N ILE A 45 -1.59 -8.98 -3.37
CA ILE A 45 -2.72 -8.08 -3.55
C ILE A 45 -2.15 -6.70 -3.86
N ARG A 46 -2.54 -6.15 -4.99
CA ARG A 46 -2.03 -4.91 -5.52
C ARG A 46 -3.13 -3.87 -5.63
N TYR A 47 -2.73 -2.62 -5.56
CA TYR A 47 -3.57 -1.47 -5.85
C TYR A 47 -2.96 -0.70 -7.03
N ASP A 48 -3.71 -0.64 -8.13
CA ASP A 48 -3.29 0.03 -9.35
C ASP A 48 -3.80 1.47 -9.36
N MET A 49 -2.96 2.41 -9.75
CA MET A 49 -3.27 3.84 -9.73
C MET A 49 -2.37 4.62 -10.69
N THR A 50 -2.85 5.78 -11.09
CA THR A 50 -2.03 6.74 -11.83
C THR A 50 -1.02 7.39 -10.88
N GLU A 51 0.22 7.51 -11.30
CA GLU A 51 1.25 8.23 -10.54
C GLU A 51 1.42 9.66 -11.03
N MET A 52 1.64 10.57 -10.07
CA MET A 52 1.88 11.98 -10.33
C MET A 52 3.05 12.49 -9.48
N PRO A 53 4.00 13.23 -10.08
CA PRO A 53 5.14 13.75 -9.35
C PRO A 53 4.76 14.98 -8.53
N ILE A 54 5.27 15.04 -7.30
CA ILE A 54 5.25 16.25 -6.48
C ILE A 54 6.60 16.43 -5.78
N THR A 55 6.94 17.67 -5.46
CA THR A 55 8.13 17.99 -4.66
C THR A 55 7.78 18.49 -3.26
N ALA A 56 6.55 18.95 -3.06
CA ALA A 56 6.07 19.45 -1.77
C ALA A 56 4.55 19.23 -1.62
N PHE A 57 4.11 19.18 -0.37
CA PHE A 57 2.71 19.01 0.02
C PHE A 57 2.37 19.85 1.25
N ARG A 58 1.08 20.01 1.55
CA ARG A 58 0.62 20.55 2.83
C ARG A 58 0.04 19.42 3.70
N PRO A 59 0.33 19.38 5.00
CA PRO A 59 -0.21 18.36 5.90
C PRO A 59 -1.72 18.17 5.82
N ARG A 60 -2.48 19.26 5.71
CA ARG A 60 -3.94 19.20 5.58
C ARG A 60 -4.44 18.46 4.32
N GLU A 61 -3.66 18.49 3.23
CA GLU A 61 -4.04 17.89 1.94
C GLU A 61 -3.90 16.36 1.95
N ILE A 62 -3.11 15.85 2.89
CA ILE A 62 -2.84 14.42 3.04
C ILE A 62 -3.44 13.81 4.31
N PHE A 63 -4.20 14.60 5.08
CA PHE A 63 -4.88 14.18 6.30
C PHE A 63 -3.97 13.53 7.35
N THR A 64 -2.71 13.95 7.43
CA THR A 64 -1.73 13.46 8.41
C THR A 64 -1.41 14.56 9.41
N SER A 65 -1.50 14.24 10.69
CA SER A 65 -1.22 15.21 11.75
C SER A 65 0.25 15.63 11.76
N ILE A 66 0.50 16.84 12.27
CA ILE A 66 1.86 17.38 12.39
C ILE A 66 2.73 16.50 13.28
N GLU A 67 2.18 15.99 14.38
CA GLU A 67 2.86 15.09 15.30
C GLU A 67 3.33 13.83 14.56
N LYS A 68 2.44 13.24 13.76
CA LYS A 68 2.77 12.05 12.97
C LYS A 68 3.83 12.34 11.91
N LEU A 69 3.75 13.47 11.24
CA LEU A 69 4.78 13.90 10.28
C LEU A 69 6.13 14.13 10.95
N LYS A 70 6.16 14.71 12.15
CA LYS A 70 7.39 14.88 12.94
C LYS A 70 8.00 13.52 13.32
N GLU A 71 7.18 12.52 13.69
CA GLU A 71 7.64 11.15 13.92
C GLU A 71 8.26 10.53 12.67
N LEU A 72 7.71 10.81 11.49
CA LEU A 72 8.21 10.34 10.20
C LEU A 72 9.48 11.07 9.73
N GLY A 73 9.86 12.16 10.41
CA GLY A 73 11.09 12.90 10.14
C GLY A 73 10.89 14.28 9.52
N TYR A 74 9.66 14.70 9.27
CA TYR A 74 9.33 16.03 8.72
C TYR A 74 9.34 17.07 9.84
N LYS A 75 10.40 17.87 9.94
CA LYS A 75 10.58 18.83 11.03
C LYS A 75 10.45 20.28 10.59
N LYS A 76 10.66 20.56 9.31
CA LYS A 76 10.73 21.91 8.76
C LYS A 76 9.90 22.01 7.48
N ASP A 77 9.44 23.24 7.22
CA ASP A 77 8.87 23.62 5.94
C ASP A 77 9.96 23.90 4.88
N ILE A 78 9.56 24.17 3.64
CA ILE A 78 10.48 24.50 2.53
C ILE A 78 11.29 25.77 2.75
N TYR A 79 10.90 26.62 3.69
CA TYR A 79 11.58 27.87 4.04
C TYR A 79 12.54 27.69 5.23
N GLY A 80 12.57 26.51 5.84
CA GLY A 80 13.43 26.17 6.98
C GLY A 80 12.82 26.48 8.35
N ASN A 81 11.56 26.94 8.42
CA ASN A 81 10.86 27.15 9.68
C ASN A 81 10.42 25.79 10.27
N GLU A 82 10.25 25.73 11.59
CA GLU A 82 9.72 24.54 12.23
C GLU A 82 8.29 24.26 11.75
N LEU A 83 7.96 22.97 11.61
CA LEU A 83 6.65 22.52 11.18
C LEU A 83 5.67 22.61 12.37
N GLU A 84 4.79 23.60 12.37
CA GLU A 84 3.81 23.87 13.43
C GLU A 84 2.38 23.96 12.91
N ASN A 85 2.21 24.18 11.62
CA ASN A 85 0.91 24.48 11.01
C ASN A 85 0.65 23.59 9.81
N GLU A 86 -0.56 23.07 9.69
CA GLU A 86 -1.00 22.20 8.59
C GLU A 86 -1.02 22.89 7.21
N GLU A 87 -0.92 24.23 7.17
CA GLU A 87 -0.85 25.01 5.93
C GLU A 87 0.58 25.20 5.40
N GLN A 88 1.59 24.87 6.19
CA GLN A 88 2.98 24.99 5.77
C GLN A 88 3.26 24.00 4.63
N LEU A 89 4.06 24.46 3.66
CA LEU A 89 4.49 23.64 2.56
C LEU A 89 5.74 22.85 2.97
N VAL A 90 5.66 21.53 2.85
CA VAL A 90 6.70 20.60 3.28
C VAL A 90 7.26 19.87 2.08
N GLU A 91 8.59 19.77 1.97
CA GLU A 91 9.25 19.01 0.91
C GLU A 91 9.08 17.51 1.14
N ILE A 92 8.61 16.77 0.12
CA ILE A 92 8.42 15.33 0.21
C ILE A 92 9.76 14.60 0.13
N MET A 93 9.97 13.61 1.00
CA MET A 93 11.16 12.76 0.95
C MET A 93 11.11 11.82 -0.26
N PRO A 94 12.26 11.47 -0.87
CA PRO A 94 12.30 10.68 -2.12
C PRO A 94 11.64 9.30 -2.05
N SER A 95 11.55 8.69 -0.89
CA SER A 95 10.94 7.36 -0.71
C SER A 95 9.51 7.40 -0.15
N ASP A 96 8.95 8.59 0.05
CA ASP A 96 7.63 8.74 0.64
C ASP A 96 6.55 8.86 -0.44
N ILE A 97 5.37 8.29 -0.18
CA ILE A 97 4.25 8.30 -1.09
C ILE A 97 2.95 8.71 -0.40
N ILE A 98 2.07 9.32 -1.16
CA ILE A 98 0.71 9.67 -0.77
C ILE A 98 -0.24 8.87 -1.65
N LEU A 99 -1.13 8.10 -1.03
CA LEU A 99 -2.03 7.18 -1.72
C LEU A 99 -3.41 7.79 -1.94
N PRO A 100 -4.16 7.35 -2.97
CA PRO A 100 -5.51 7.82 -3.22
C PRO A 100 -6.50 7.28 -2.19
N ALA A 101 -7.37 8.18 -1.69
CA ALA A 101 -8.53 7.86 -0.87
C ALA A 101 -9.71 8.76 -1.31
N CYS A 102 -10.01 8.75 -2.60
CA CYS A 102 -11.07 9.55 -3.20
C CYS A 102 -12.44 8.89 -2.94
N THR A 103 -13.31 9.59 -2.22
CA THR A 103 -14.68 9.12 -1.93
C THR A 103 -15.67 9.39 -3.08
N GLU A 104 -15.29 10.22 -4.04
CA GLU A 104 -16.12 10.57 -5.20
C GLU A 104 -15.83 9.68 -6.42
N SER A 105 -14.76 8.89 -6.36
CA SER A 105 -14.43 7.91 -7.40
C SER A 105 -15.35 6.68 -7.31
N PRO A 106 -15.71 6.07 -8.44
CA PRO A 106 -16.36 4.75 -8.43
C PRO A 106 -15.42 3.64 -7.92
N ASP A 107 -14.12 3.87 -7.96
CA ASP A 107 -13.12 2.93 -7.49
C ASP A 107 -12.90 3.09 -5.99
N GLU A 108 -12.69 1.98 -5.32
CA GLU A 108 -12.41 1.96 -3.89
C GLU A 108 -11.07 2.61 -3.57
N GLY A 109 -11.00 3.41 -2.51
CA GLY A 109 -9.77 4.06 -2.08
C GLY A 109 -8.69 3.07 -1.60
N ALA A 110 -7.44 3.42 -1.78
CA ALA A 110 -6.31 2.59 -1.33
C ALA A 110 -6.29 2.39 0.19
N ASP A 111 -6.80 3.36 0.95
CA ASP A 111 -6.94 3.27 2.41
C ASP A 111 -7.85 2.11 2.83
N LEU A 112 -8.99 1.92 2.17
CA LEU A 112 -9.92 0.85 2.45
C LEU A 112 -9.35 -0.52 2.04
N VAL A 113 -8.79 -0.59 0.83
CA VAL A 113 -8.18 -1.83 0.33
C VAL A 113 -7.03 -2.26 1.23
N PHE A 114 -6.08 -1.37 1.54
CA PHE A 114 -4.93 -1.73 2.38
C PHE A 114 -5.27 -1.98 3.84
N THR A 115 -6.33 -1.40 4.37
CA THR A 115 -6.85 -1.78 5.69
C THR A 115 -7.30 -3.24 5.70
N ARG A 116 -8.03 -3.69 4.65
CA ARG A 116 -8.43 -5.09 4.52
C ARG A 116 -7.22 -6.01 4.28
N VAL A 117 -6.27 -5.60 3.45
CA VAL A 117 -5.04 -6.37 3.22
C VAL A 117 -4.24 -6.52 4.51
N ALA A 118 -4.07 -5.46 5.29
CA ALA A 118 -3.36 -5.51 6.57
C ALA A 118 -4.02 -6.47 7.56
N ASN A 119 -5.36 -6.43 7.67
CA ASN A 119 -6.11 -7.37 8.51
C ASN A 119 -6.01 -8.82 8.00
N PHE A 120 -6.05 -9.01 6.68
CA PHE A 120 -5.81 -10.33 6.07
C PHE A 120 -4.42 -10.87 6.43
N ILE A 121 -3.37 -10.04 6.31
CA ILE A 121 -1.99 -10.42 6.67
C ILE A 121 -1.90 -10.78 8.15
N ASP A 122 -2.50 -9.99 9.03
CA ASP A 122 -2.50 -10.26 10.46
C ASP A 122 -3.20 -11.58 10.79
N ASP A 123 -4.35 -11.85 10.18
CA ASP A 123 -5.06 -13.12 10.38
C ASP A 123 -4.30 -14.30 9.77
N LEU A 124 -3.59 -14.09 8.67
CA LEU A 124 -2.71 -15.09 8.07
C LEU A 124 -1.53 -15.41 8.99
N LEU A 125 -0.90 -14.40 9.59
CA LEU A 125 0.17 -14.57 10.55
C LEU A 125 -0.28 -15.38 11.77
N VAL A 126 -1.43 -15.06 12.34
CA VAL A 126 -1.96 -15.74 13.52
C VAL A 126 -2.43 -17.15 13.18
N ASN A 127 -3.28 -17.32 12.17
CA ASN A 127 -3.96 -18.60 11.91
C ASN A 127 -3.10 -19.62 11.17
N PHE A 128 -2.25 -19.17 10.26
CA PHE A 128 -1.44 -20.05 9.42
C PHE A 128 0.01 -20.16 9.91
N TYR A 129 0.68 -19.01 10.10
CA TYR A 129 2.09 -18.98 10.51
C TYR A 129 2.31 -19.12 12.02
N LYS A 130 1.25 -19.02 12.82
CA LYS A 130 1.31 -19.08 14.30
C LYS A 130 2.23 -18.00 14.90
N SER A 131 2.24 -16.84 14.27
CA SER A 131 2.99 -15.66 14.67
C SER A 131 2.07 -14.59 15.26
N GLU A 132 2.65 -13.54 15.82
CA GLU A 132 1.91 -12.37 16.31
C GLU A 132 1.42 -11.52 15.15
N ARG A 133 0.38 -10.71 15.39
CA ARG A 133 -0.09 -9.70 14.47
C ARG A 133 1.00 -8.65 14.23
N PHE A 134 1.15 -8.20 12.99
CA PHE A 134 2.15 -7.21 12.61
C PHE A 134 1.57 -5.80 12.46
N TYR A 135 0.49 -5.66 11.72
CA TYR A 135 -0.05 -4.35 11.36
C TYR A 135 -0.92 -3.75 12.45
N ASN A 136 -1.85 -4.51 13.01
CA ASN A 136 -2.84 -4.06 14.01
C ASN A 136 -3.62 -2.80 13.57
N ILE A 137 -4.00 -2.70 12.29
CA ILE A 137 -4.67 -1.57 11.70
C ILE A 137 -6.15 -1.54 12.12
N LYS A 138 -6.59 -0.40 12.62
CA LYS A 138 -8.00 -0.12 12.94
C LYS A 138 -8.55 0.99 12.05
N THR A 139 -7.74 2.01 11.79
CA THR A 139 -8.10 3.18 11.00
C THR A 139 -7.06 3.40 9.91
N ARG A 140 -7.38 4.23 8.91
CA ARG A 140 -6.42 4.55 7.84
C ARG A 140 -5.18 5.27 8.35
N GLU A 141 -5.31 6.02 9.46
CA GLU A 141 -4.19 6.72 10.08
C GLU A 141 -3.11 5.75 10.58
N ASP A 142 -3.50 4.53 10.97
CA ASP A 142 -2.58 3.49 11.39
C ASP A 142 -1.73 2.95 10.22
N LEU A 143 -2.19 3.13 8.97
CA LEU A 143 -1.41 2.77 7.77
C LEU A 143 -0.25 3.75 7.52
N VAL A 144 -0.33 4.97 8.03
CA VAL A 144 0.71 5.98 7.86
C VAL A 144 2.00 5.56 8.57
N GLY A 145 3.10 5.54 7.82
CA GLY A 145 4.41 5.07 8.28
C GLY A 145 4.75 3.65 7.86
N HIS A 146 3.77 2.86 7.38
CA HIS A 146 4.03 1.52 6.86
C HIS A 146 4.66 1.53 5.47
N LEU A 147 5.44 0.49 5.20
CA LEU A 147 6.16 0.33 3.94
C LEU A 147 5.30 -0.39 2.91
N VAL A 148 5.44 0.06 1.69
CA VAL A 148 4.87 -0.55 0.49
C VAL A 148 5.96 -0.83 -0.53
N ILE A 149 5.65 -1.67 -1.50
CA ILE A 149 6.47 -1.91 -2.67
C ILE A 149 5.72 -1.35 -3.88
N GLY A 150 6.34 -0.43 -4.58
CA GLY A 150 5.90 0.03 -5.90
C GLY A 150 6.51 -0.85 -6.98
N LEU A 151 5.69 -1.27 -7.92
CA LEU A 151 6.11 -2.10 -9.05
C LEU A 151 5.42 -1.58 -10.31
N ALA A 152 6.17 -0.88 -11.13
CA ALA A 152 5.65 -0.40 -12.40
C ALA A 152 5.36 -1.58 -13.36
N PRO A 153 4.31 -1.49 -14.20
CA PRO A 153 3.99 -2.50 -15.20
C PRO A 153 5.21 -2.84 -16.09
N HIS A 154 5.35 -4.11 -16.44
CA HIS A 154 6.43 -4.61 -17.29
C HIS A 154 7.87 -4.42 -16.75
N THR A 155 8.02 -4.08 -15.48
CA THR A 155 9.33 -4.04 -14.83
C THR A 155 9.48 -5.17 -13.83
N SER A 156 10.71 -5.54 -13.52
CA SER A 156 11.05 -6.53 -12.48
C SER A 156 11.70 -5.90 -11.26
N ALA A 157 11.89 -4.58 -11.27
CA ALA A 157 12.50 -3.83 -10.18
C ALA A 157 11.40 -3.23 -9.30
N ALA A 158 11.30 -3.73 -8.07
CA ALA A 158 10.41 -3.20 -7.06
C ALA A 158 11.14 -2.15 -6.21
N ILE A 159 10.47 -1.04 -5.93
CA ILE A 159 11.00 0.07 -5.14
C ILE A 159 10.19 0.19 -3.85
N ILE A 160 10.88 0.29 -2.73
CA ILE A 160 10.23 0.49 -1.43
C ILE A 160 9.76 1.94 -1.32
N GLY A 161 8.52 2.12 -0.87
CA GLY A 161 7.95 3.40 -0.49
C GLY A 161 7.40 3.36 0.93
N ARG A 162 7.23 4.54 1.54
CA ARG A 162 6.59 4.68 2.84
C ARG A 162 5.33 5.54 2.72
N ILE A 163 4.22 5.04 3.22
CA ILE A 163 2.96 5.79 3.24
C ILE A 163 3.08 6.94 4.23
N ILE A 164 2.87 8.18 3.78
CA ILE A 164 2.85 9.36 4.66
C ILE A 164 1.47 10.00 4.79
N GLY A 165 0.52 9.61 3.96
CA GLY A 165 -0.83 10.13 4.00
C GLY A 165 -1.68 9.66 2.83
N PHE A 166 -2.89 10.20 2.79
CA PHE A 166 -3.90 9.89 1.79
C PHE A 166 -4.48 11.16 1.19
N SER A 167 -4.73 11.16 -0.11
CA SER A 167 -5.28 12.29 -0.84
C SER A 167 -6.70 12.01 -1.33
N ARG A 168 -7.52 13.04 -1.48
CA ARG A 168 -8.84 12.94 -2.14
C ARG A 168 -8.74 12.80 -3.67
N THR A 169 -7.55 12.94 -4.21
CA THR A 169 -7.31 12.79 -5.65
C THR A 169 -7.09 11.31 -5.96
N GLN A 170 -7.64 10.83 -7.08
CA GLN A 170 -7.51 9.44 -7.51
C GLN A 170 -6.17 9.16 -8.20
N CYS A 171 -5.08 9.53 -7.54
CA CYS A 171 -3.72 9.23 -7.98
C CYS A 171 -2.76 9.11 -6.80
N CYS A 172 -1.63 8.47 -7.05
CA CYS A 172 -0.50 8.41 -6.13
C CYS A 172 0.41 9.60 -6.37
N PHE A 173 0.76 10.30 -5.30
CA PHE A 173 1.78 11.34 -5.36
C PHE A 173 3.07 10.86 -4.71
N ALA A 174 4.18 11.08 -5.40
CA ALA A 174 5.51 10.77 -4.89
C ALA A 174 6.56 11.73 -5.48
N HIS A 175 7.75 11.72 -4.89
CA HIS A 175 8.87 12.50 -5.42
C HIS A 175 9.27 11.99 -6.82
N PRO A 176 9.67 12.87 -7.77
CA PRO A 176 10.14 12.45 -9.09
C PRO A 176 11.23 11.37 -9.07
N MET A 177 12.08 11.36 -8.06
CA MET A 177 13.10 10.32 -7.91
C MET A 177 12.52 8.93 -7.67
N TRP A 178 11.38 8.82 -6.97
CA TRP A 178 10.70 7.54 -6.75
C TRP A 178 10.15 6.97 -8.05
N HIS A 179 9.52 7.82 -8.87
CA HIS A 179 9.05 7.45 -10.21
C HIS A 179 10.22 7.04 -11.13
N ALA A 180 11.28 7.84 -11.17
CA ALA A 180 12.46 7.54 -11.98
C ALA A 180 13.14 6.22 -11.58
N ALA A 181 13.18 5.90 -10.27
CA ALA A 181 13.71 4.63 -9.78
C ALA A 181 12.92 3.42 -10.28
N GLN A 182 11.63 3.58 -10.57
CA GLN A 182 10.77 2.56 -11.19
C GLN A 182 10.86 2.56 -12.73
N ARG A 183 11.72 3.39 -13.31
CA ARG A 183 11.83 3.58 -14.77
C ARG A 183 10.53 4.08 -15.39
N ARG A 184 9.84 4.98 -14.69
CA ARG A 184 8.62 5.63 -15.18
C ARG A 184 8.90 7.09 -15.48
N ASP A 185 8.24 7.57 -16.50
CA ASP A 185 8.18 8.98 -16.82
C ASP A 185 7.20 9.68 -15.88
N CYS A 186 7.37 10.97 -15.65
CA CYS A 186 6.51 11.74 -14.77
C CYS A 186 5.28 12.30 -15.53
N GLU A 187 4.62 11.47 -16.36
CA GLU A 187 3.57 11.86 -17.29
C GLU A 187 2.17 11.33 -16.92
N GLY A 188 2.01 10.75 -15.74
CA GLY A 188 0.75 10.15 -15.33
C GLY A 188 0.61 8.68 -15.74
N ASP A 189 1.71 7.97 -15.75
CA ASP A 189 1.75 6.52 -16.00
C ASP A 189 1.01 5.74 -14.91
N GLU A 190 0.56 4.55 -15.28
CA GLU A 190 0.02 3.58 -14.33
C GLU A 190 1.13 2.97 -13.48
N ASN A 191 0.88 2.87 -12.19
CA ASN A 191 1.74 2.22 -11.22
C ASN A 191 0.93 1.34 -10.29
N THR A 192 1.60 0.41 -9.66
CA THR A 192 0.98 -0.54 -8.75
C THR A 192 1.75 -0.56 -7.43
N VAL A 193 1.02 -0.61 -6.32
CA VAL A 193 1.63 -0.77 -4.99
C VAL A 193 1.02 -1.94 -4.25
N MET A 194 1.82 -2.53 -3.36
CA MET A 194 1.40 -3.59 -2.44
C MET A 194 2.03 -3.37 -1.07
N LEU A 195 1.39 -3.85 -0.02
CA LEU A 195 1.99 -3.82 1.31
C LEU A 195 3.24 -4.70 1.37
N LEU A 196 4.28 -4.23 2.05
CA LEU A 196 5.57 -4.94 2.13
C LEU A 196 5.41 -6.37 2.65
N MET A 197 4.63 -6.55 3.72
CA MET A 197 4.44 -7.90 4.31
C MET A 197 3.70 -8.85 3.37
N ASP A 198 2.75 -8.35 2.57
CA ASP A 198 2.08 -9.18 1.57
C ASP A 198 3.08 -9.69 0.52
N ALA A 199 3.94 -8.80 0.03
CA ALA A 199 5.00 -9.19 -0.88
C ALA A 199 5.98 -10.21 -0.26
N LEU A 200 6.37 -10.02 1.00
CA LEU A 200 7.35 -10.89 1.66
C LEU A 200 6.84 -12.30 1.93
N ILE A 201 5.55 -12.48 2.23
CA ILE A 201 5.01 -13.77 2.66
C ILE A 201 4.14 -14.47 1.60
N ASN A 202 3.66 -13.75 0.61
CA ASN A 202 2.72 -14.27 -0.40
C ASN A 202 3.25 -14.25 -1.84
N PHE A 203 4.31 -13.48 -2.13
CA PHE A 203 4.87 -13.47 -3.47
C PHE A 203 5.41 -14.85 -3.85
N SER A 204 4.92 -15.39 -4.96
CA SER A 204 5.33 -16.66 -5.54
C SER A 204 5.59 -16.49 -7.04
N ARG A 205 6.73 -16.99 -7.51
CA ARG A 205 7.05 -17.04 -8.94
C ARG A 205 6.41 -18.24 -9.61
#